data_e73ff8c325df793157c642f764659230
#
_entry.id   e73ff8c325df793157c642f764659230
#
_cell.length_a   1.000
_cell.length_b   1.000
_cell.length_c   1.000
_cell.angle_alpha   90.00
_cell.angle_beta   90.00
_cell.angle_gamma   90.00
#
_symmetry.space_group_name_H-M   'P 1'
#
loop_
_entity.id
_entity.type
_entity.pdbx_description
1 polymer ?
#
loop_
_entity_poly.entity_id
_entity_poly.type
_entity_poly.pdbx_seq_one_letter_code
_entity_poly.pdbx_strand_id
1 'polypeptide(L)'
;MDYLKYDNCNNQGVDARLRYTTMRDALRRTGRPIVFSICEWGQNKPWEWAADVGHLWRTTGDISDNYSSMLNIAKRNWELADYAGPGHWNDPDMLEVGNGGMTDTEYRSHFGLWAIMAAPLLIGADLRKVSPATFDILGNREVIAVDQDPLGVQGKLTKSVGGLHVLVKPLRNGDKAVLLFNEGETTGQIATSAAELGLPRAPAYRLRDLWVHTDSHTAGTISATLPPHGSAMFRVSMDRSWAQYPPAVHAGASIETVYPGALPIVTPGTTTTVTTSITNNGRAPALFASSTLSAPSGWTVRADSPTSAVVLRTDQSFTTKWTVGVPAGLAPGTYVLQGQASYRPDVTLPYTLEVVVPGAPPSGTSFASDVKWLRVTNGFGPVELDRSNGERRAGDGNVITINGVQYAKGLGTHAPGVVEYYVAGRCTAVTADVGLDDEKGNNGTATFEIWADGQKVADSGVLTNLMPAKPLRADITGATLVRLISTDAGDGNNSDHTDWADARLICG
;
A
#
# COMPACT_ATOMS: atom_id res chain seq x y z
N MET A 1 -24.13 -22.09 19.21
CA MET A 1 -22.84 -21.46 18.84
C MET A 1 -22.21 -22.34 17.77
N ASP A 2 -21.90 -21.74 16.60
CA ASP A 2 -21.36 -22.48 15.43
C ASP A 2 -19.99 -21.95 15.02
N TYR A 3 -19.60 -20.83 15.61
CA TYR A 3 -18.30 -20.17 15.45
C TYR A 3 -17.82 -19.65 16.81
N LEU A 4 -16.55 -19.90 17.14
CA LEU A 4 -15.90 -19.39 18.34
C LEU A 4 -14.55 -18.78 17.97
N LYS A 5 -14.38 -17.46 18.19
CA LYS A 5 -13.07 -16.80 18.23
C LYS A 5 -12.59 -16.82 19.69
N TYR A 6 -11.40 -17.38 19.93
CA TYR A 6 -10.78 -17.47 21.24
C TYR A 6 -9.54 -16.58 21.27
N ASP A 7 -9.65 -15.52 22.05
CA ASP A 7 -8.64 -14.46 22.12
C ASP A 7 -7.48 -14.83 23.06
N ASN A 8 -6.37 -14.09 22.96
CA ASN A 8 -5.14 -14.30 23.71
C ASN A 8 -5.11 -13.56 25.06
N CYS A 9 -6.19 -12.90 25.45
CA CYS A 9 -6.28 -12.09 26.67
C CYS A 9 -5.95 -12.90 27.94
N ASN A 10 -5.22 -12.27 28.87
CA ASN A 10 -4.91 -12.83 30.19
C ASN A 10 -4.29 -14.23 30.16
N ASN A 11 -3.40 -14.48 29.21
CA ASN A 11 -2.79 -15.80 28.99
C ASN A 11 -1.85 -16.27 30.11
N GLN A 12 -1.43 -15.38 31.01
CA GLN A 12 -0.61 -15.65 32.19
C GLN A 12 0.70 -16.42 31.89
N GLY A 13 1.25 -16.26 30.69
CA GLY A 13 2.46 -16.94 30.25
C GLY A 13 2.31 -18.41 29.92
N VAL A 14 1.06 -18.94 29.89
CA VAL A 14 0.82 -20.33 29.49
C VAL A 14 1.06 -20.48 27.98
N ASP A 15 1.79 -21.50 27.57
CA ASP A 15 2.09 -21.81 26.17
C ASP A 15 0.84 -21.74 25.28
N ALA A 16 0.95 -21.02 24.17
CA ALA A 16 -0.19 -20.77 23.28
C ALA A 16 -0.76 -22.06 22.70
N ARG A 17 0.08 -22.96 22.18
CA ARG A 17 -0.38 -24.24 21.60
C ARG A 17 -1.12 -25.08 22.61
N LEU A 18 -0.67 -25.11 23.88
CA LEU A 18 -1.34 -25.82 24.95
C LEU A 18 -2.73 -25.25 25.21
N ARG A 19 -2.87 -23.94 25.36
CA ARG A 19 -4.16 -23.28 25.63
C ARG A 19 -5.18 -23.53 24.53
N TYR A 20 -4.79 -23.29 23.28
CA TYR A 20 -5.68 -23.47 22.12
C TYR A 20 -6.02 -24.94 21.88
N THR A 21 -5.08 -25.87 22.10
CA THR A 21 -5.34 -27.33 22.08
C THR A 21 -6.35 -27.72 23.14
N THR A 22 -6.24 -27.19 24.34
CA THR A 22 -7.17 -27.47 25.44
C THR A 22 -8.59 -27.01 25.07
N MET A 23 -8.74 -25.83 24.48
CA MET A 23 -10.04 -25.33 24.00
C MET A 23 -10.59 -26.18 22.85
N ARG A 24 -9.75 -26.52 21.85
CA ARG A 24 -10.14 -27.44 20.76
C ARG A 24 -10.72 -28.74 21.30
N ASP A 25 -10.05 -29.35 22.26
CA ASP A 25 -10.48 -30.63 22.83
C ASP A 25 -11.80 -30.49 23.63
N ALA A 26 -11.99 -29.33 24.27
CA ALA A 26 -13.28 -29.03 24.92
C ALA A 26 -14.40 -28.86 23.89
N LEU A 27 -14.16 -28.16 22.80
CA LEU A 27 -15.11 -27.96 21.69
C LEU A 27 -15.48 -29.32 21.05
N ARG A 28 -14.48 -30.15 20.76
CA ARG A 28 -14.70 -31.53 20.21
C ARG A 28 -15.57 -32.42 21.10
N ARG A 29 -15.41 -32.34 22.42
CA ARG A 29 -16.23 -33.07 23.39
C ARG A 29 -17.71 -32.67 23.37
N THR A 30 -18.05 -31.50 22.85
CA THR A 30 -19.47 -31.08 22.72
C THR A 30 -20.23 -31.89 21.66
N GLY A 31 -19.54 -32.55 20.74
CA GLY A 31 -20.12 -33.23 19.59
C GLY A 31 -20.73 -32.32 18.53
N ARG A 32 -20.57 -31.00 18.65
CA ARG A 32 -21.07 -30.01 17.69
C ARG A 32 -19.98 -29.60 16.68
N PRO A 33 -20.34 -29.38 15.40
CA PRO A 33 -19.44 -28.78 14.43
C PRO A 33 -19.31 -27.29 14.72
N ILE A 34 -18.22 -26.86 15.36
CA ILE A 34 -17.93 -25.46 15.70
C ILE A 34 -16.69 -25.04 14.95
N VAL A 35 -16.79 -23.97 14.17
CA VAL A 35 -15.63 -23.31 13.56
C VAL A 35 -14.83 -22.64 14.67
N PHE A 36 -13.56 -23.02 14.80
CA PHE A 36 -12.69 -22.51 15.84
C PHE A 36 -11.65 -21.54 15.24
N SER A 37 -11.73 -20.29 15.65
CA SER A 37 -10.83 -19.20 15.28
C SER A 37 -9.84 -18.93 16.39
N ILE A 38 -8.56 -19.01 16.07
CA ILE A 38 -7.44 -18.78 16.99
C ILE A 38 -7.01 -17.33 16.86
N CYS A 39 -7.08 -16.57 17.96
CA CYS A 39 -6.70 -15.17 17.99
C CYS A 39 -5.54 -14.94 18.96
N GLU A 40 -4.33 -15.35 18.56
CA GLU A 40 -3.12 -15.14 19.35
C GLU A 40 -2.18 -14.08 18.74
N TRP A 41 -2.72 -13.28 17.79
CA TRP A 41 -2.09 -12.11 17.18
C TRP A 41 -0.79 -12.39 16.40
N GLY A 42 -0.54 -13.63 16.00
CA GLY A 42 0.68 -14.02 15.28
C GLY A 42 1.94 -14.13 16.15
N GLN A 43 1.86 -13.87 17.45
CA GLN A 43 3.01 -13.78 18.35
C GLN A 43 3.79 -15.09 18.46
N ASN A 44 3.10 -16.24 18.39
CA ASN A 44 3.70 -17.57 18.50
C ASN A 44 3.65 -18.32 17.16
N LYS A 45 3.61 -17.61 16.04
CA LYS A 45 3.57 -18.16 14.67
C LYS A 45 2.51 -19.28 14.52
N PRO A 46 1.23 -18.97 14.75
CA PRO A 46 0.16 -19.99 14.73
C PRO A 46 0.09 -20.75 13.41
N TRP A 47 0.49 -20.17 12.30
CA TRP A 47 0.56 -20.84 11.02
C TRP A 47 1.44 -22.11 11.01
N GLU A 48 2.44 -22.22 11.90
CA GLU A 48 3.32 -23.38 11.98
C GLU A 48 2.68 -24.58 12.72
N TRP A 49 1.64 -24.35 13.56
CA TRP A 49 1.08 -25.40 14.42
C TRP A 49 -0.44 -25.45 14.50
N ALA A 50 -1.16 -24.41 14.06
CA ALA A 50 -2.59 -24.30 14.32
C ALA A 50 -3.47 -25.11 13.35
N ALA A 51 -2.95 -25.61 12.23
CA ALA A 51 -3.72 -26.39 11.25
C ALA A 51 -4.43 -27.62 11.87
N ASP A 52 -3.84 -28.24 12.89
CA ASP A 52 -4.44 -29.36 13.63
C ASP A 52 -5.31 -28.92 14.83
N VAL A 53 -5.31 -27.58 15.11
CA VAL A 53 -5.95 -27.04 16.32
C VAL A 53 -7.24 -26.29 15.99
N GLY A 54 -7.21 -25.41 15.03
CA GLY A 54 -8.35 -24.57 14.62
C GLY A 54 -8.56 -24.56 13.12
N HIS A 55 -9.50 -23.75 12.66
CA HIS A 55 -9.86 -23.65 11.26
C HIS A 55 -9.32 -22.36 10.61
N LEU A 56 -8.99 -21.37 11.42
CA LEU A 56 -8.37 -20.11 11.01
C LEU A 56 -7.59 -19.55 12.19
N TRP A 57 -6.59 -18.72 11.89
CA TRP A 57 -5.74 -18.11 12.91
C TRP A 57 -5.28 -16.71 12.49
N ARG A 58 -5.31 -15.79 13.45
CA ARG A 58 -4.78 -14.45 13.28
C ARG A 58 -3.28 -14.50 13.01
N THR A 59 -2.86 -13.79 11.96
CA THR A 59 -1.46 -13.74 11.55
C THR A 59 -0.72 -12.50 12.08
N THR A 60 -1.48 -11.52 12.59
CA THR A 60 -0.98 -10.22 13.07
C THR A 60 -1.78 -9.74 14.28
N GLY A 61 -1.34 -8.66 14.90
CA GLY A 61 -2.13 -7.82 15.81
C GLY A 61 -3.41 -7.29 15.16
N ASP A 62 -4.19 -6.51 15.92
CA ASP A 62 -5.48 -6.01 15.46
C ASP A 62 -5.34 -4.97 14.35
N ILE A 63 -6.28 -5.01 13.39
CA ILE A 63 -6.39 -4.02 12.33
C ILE A 63 -7.02 -2.73 12.86
N SER A 64 -6.63 -1.61 12.29
CA SER A 64 -7.26 -0.30 12.49
C SER A 64 -7.70 0.28 11.15
N ASP A 65 -8.77 1.09 11.16
CA ASP A 65 -9.32 1.71 9.95
C ASP A 65 -8.41 2.84 9.42
N ASN A 66 -7.24 2.46 8.92
CA ASN A 66 -6.32 3.31 8.20
C ASN A 66 -5.48 2.50 7.22
N TYR A 67 -5.01 3.18 6.17
CA TYR A 67 -4.29 2.53 5.08
C TYR A 67 -3.00 1.82 5.52
N SER A 68 -2.22 2.45 6.40
CA SER A 68 -0.94 1.86 6.86
C SER A 68 -1.15 0.56 7.64
N SER A 69 -2.15 0.52 8.54
CA SER A 69 -2.50 -0.70 9.27
C SER A 69 -2.93 -1.81 8.31
N MET A 70 -3.84 -1.51 7.39
CA MET A 70 -4.32 -2.46 6.38
C MET A 70 -3.17 -3.00 5.52
N LEU A 71 -2.30 -2.11 5.01
CA LEU A 71 -1.17 -2.49 4.16
C LEU A 71 -0.16 -3.37 4.90
N ASN A 72 0.23 -2.99 6.10
CA ASN A 72 1.20 -3.75 6.88
C ASN A 72 0.70 -5.17 7.20
N ILE A 73 -0.58 -5.29 7.55
CA ILE A 73 -1.22 -6.59 7.79
C ILE A 73 -1.29 -7.41 6.51
N ALA A 74 -1.69 -6.82 5.39
CA ALA A 74 -1.70 -7.50 4.10
C ALA A 74 -0.31 -8.02 3.71
N LYS A 75 0.73 -7.20 3.90
CA LYS A 75 2.14 -7.56 3.57
C LYS A 75 2.63 -8.75 4.40
N ARG A 76 2.29 -8.81 5.66
CA ARG A 76 2.64 -9.96 6.51
C ARG A 76 1.84 -11.22 6.12
N ASN A 77 0.56 -11.06 5.80
CA ASN A 77 -0.31 -12.19 5.50
C ASN A 77 -0.02 -12.84 4.12
N TRP A 78 0.35 -12.07 3.10
CA TRP A 78 0.63 -12.66 1.78
C TRP A 78 1.89 -13.52 1.74
N GLU A 79 2.86 -13.29 2.65
CA GLU A 79 4.06 -14.12 2.80
C GLU A 79 3.74 -15.52 3.39
N LEU A 80 2.57 -15.67 4.01
CA LEU A 80 2.15 -16.89 4.70
C LEU A 80 1.29 -17.83 3.84
N ALA A 81 1.23 -17.61 2.53
CA ALA A 81 0.33 -18.33 1.61
C ALA A 81 0.48 -19.86 1.66
N ASP A 82 1.68 -20.38 1.93
CA ASP A 82 1.96 -21.82 1.95
C ASP A 82 1.39 -22.54 3.19
N TYR A 83 0.93 -21.79 4.19
CA TYR A 83 0.34 -22.34 5.42
C TYR A 83 -1.19 -22.43 5.35
N ALA A 84 -1.83 -21.70 4.43
CA ALA A 84 -3.28 -21.71 4.27
C ALA A 84 -3.75 -22.78 3.28
N GLY A 85 -4.93 -23.34 3.54
CA GLY A 85 -5.55 -24.31 2.65
C GLY A 85 -6.96 -24.69 3.10
N PRO A 86 -7.63 -25.62 2.40
CA PRO A 86 -8.99 -26.02 2.74
C PRO A 86 -9.11 -26.49 4.20
N GLY A 87 -9.96 -25.79 4.96
CA GLY A 87 -10.23 -26.06 6.37
C GLY A 87 -9.27 -25.42 7.37
N HIS A 88 -8.26 -24.66 6.90
CA HIS A 88 -7.31 -23.94 7.74
C HIS A 88 -6.79 -22.70 7.02
N TRP A 89 -7.10 -21.50 7.55
CA TRP A 89 -6.94 -20.24 6.86
C TRP A 89 -6.11 -19.24 7.67
N ASN A 90 -5.24 -18.48 6.96
CA ASN A 90 -4.63 -17.29 7.51
C ASN A 90 -5.69 -16.21 7.67
N ASP A 91 -5.75 -15.58 8.83
CA ASP A 91 -6.71 -14.53 9.17
C ASP A 91 -5.96 -13.21 9.43
N PRO A 92 -5.99 -12.28 8.46
CA PRO A 92 -5.39 -10.95 8.62
C PRO A 92 -6.27 -9.97 9.39
N ASP A 93 -7.31 -10.44 10.08
CA ASP A 93 -8.35 -9.69 10.77
C ASP A 93 -9.54 -9.27 9.89
N MET A 94 -10.52 -8.63 10.52
CA MET A 94 -11.76 -8.20 9.91
C MET A 94 -11.55 -7.16 8.81
N LEU A 95 -12.60 -6.96 8.01
CA LEU A 95 -12.67 -5.88 7.03
C LEU A 95 -13.05 -4.56 7.71
N GLU A 96 -12.22 -3.55 7.54
CA GLU A 96 -12.52 -2.16 7.96
C GLU A 96 -13.33 -1.37 6.92
N VAL A 97 -13.74 -2.00 5.85
CA VAL A 97 -14.45 -1.39 4.72
C VAL A 97 -15.74 -0.73 5.17
N GLY A 98 -15.77 0.60 5.10
CA GLY A 98 -16.94 1.42 5.46
C GLY A 98 -16.89 2.07 6.85
N ASN A 99 -15.81 1.94 7.60
CA ASN A 99 -15.64 2.59 8.90
C ASN A 99 -15.27 4.09 8.79
N GLY A 100 -14.75 4.54 7.63
CA GLY A 100 -14.59 5.97 7.29
C GLY A 100 -13.17 6.51 7.45
N GLY A 101 -12.20 5.70 7.87
CA GLY A 101 -10.79 6.08 8.02
C GLY A 101 -9.96 5.92 6.74
N MET A 102 -10.50 5.25 5.72
CA MET A 102 -9.89 5.07 4.41
C MET A 102 -10.79 5.57 3.28
N THR A 103 -10.20 5.86 2.12
CA THR A 103 -10.94 6.21 0.90
C THR A 103 -11.60 4.99 0.24
N ASP A 104 -12.57 5.20 -0.65
CA ASP A 104 -13.18 4.10 -1.43
C ASP A 104 -12.16 3.34 -2.28
N THR A 105 -11.09 3.99 -2.74
CA THR A 105 -9.99 3.35 -3.47
C THR A 105 -9.22 2.39 -2.55
N GLU A 106 -8.88 2.81 -1.35
CA GLU A 106 -8.21 2.00 -0.35
C GLU A 106 -9.10 0.86 0.14
N TYR A 107 -10.39 1.11 0.35
CA TYR A 107 -11.35 0.06 0.70
C TYR A 107 -11.51 -1.02 -0.39
N ARG A 108 -11.49 -0.62 -1.68
CA ARG A 108 -11.45 -1.60 -2.78
C ARG A 108 -10.17 -2.43 -2.77
N SER A 109 -9.03 -1.79 -2.51
CA SER A 109 -7.75 -2.48 -2.41
C SER A 109 -7.72 -3.42 -1.20
N HIS A 110 -8.23 -2.98 -0.05
CA HIS A 110 -8.41 -3.80 1.14
C HIS A 110 -9.23 -5.06 0.84
N PHE A 111 -10.44 -4.90 0.27
CA PHE A 111 -11.31 -6.02 -0.05
C PHE A 111 -10.71 -6.96 -1.10
N GLY A 112 -10.05 -6.40 -2.13
CA GLY A 112 -9.35 -7.19 -3.15
C GLY A 112 -8.18 -7.99 -2.60
N LEU A 113 -7.38 -7.40 -1.68
CA LEU A 113 -6.26 -8.07 -1.01
C LEU A 113 -6.75 -9.22 -0.12
N TRP A 114 -7.80 -9.01 0.69
CA TRP A 114 -8.39 -10.08 1.50
C TRP A 114 -8.93 -11.21 0.61
N ALA A 115 -9.66 -10.88 -0.44
CA ALA A 115 -10.22 -11.87 -1.36
C ALA A 115 -9.15 -12.68 -2.12
N ILE A 116 -8.08 -12.04 -2.61
CA ILE A 116 -7.00 -12.78 -3.29
C ILE A 116 -6.26 -13.69 -2.32
N MET A 117 -6.16 -13.30 -1.05
CA MET A 117 -5.51 -14.10 0.00
C MET A 117 -6.41 -15.20 0.59
N ALA A 118 -7.66 -15.36 0.14
CA ALA A 118 -8.64 -16.29 0.71
C ALA A 118 -8.82 -16.08 2.23
N ALA A 119 -8.79 -14.84 2.67
CA ALA A 119 -8.92 -14.44 4.05
C ALA A 119 -10.39 -14.45 4.50
N PRO A 120 -10.70 -14.66 5.77
CA PRO A 120 -12.07 -14.55 6.27
C PRO A 120 -12.66 -13.16 6.01
N LEU A 121 -13.73 -13.06 5.21
CA LEU A 121 -14.38 -11.78 4.87
C LEU A 121 -15.38 -11.37 5.96
N LEU A 122 -14.89 -11.11 7.17
CA LEU A 122 -15.70 -10.68 8.31
C LEU A 122 -15.85 -9.16 8.32
N ILE A 123 -17.08 -8.66 8.24
CA ILE A 123 -17.36 -7.23 8.16
C ILE A 123 -17.26 -6.60 9.56
N GLY A 124 -16.39 -5.60 9.73
CA GLY A 124 -16.20 -4.84 10.96
C GLY A 124 -17.05 -3.56 11.07
N ALA A 125 -17.74 -3.16 9.98
CA ALA A 125 -18.49 -1.92 9.92
C ALA A 125 -19.97 -2.08 10.36
N ASP A 126 -20.56 -0.99 10.88
CA ASP A 126 -22.02 -0.90 11.11
C ASP A 126 -22.74 -0.67 9.77
N LEU A 127 -23.25 -1.75 9.16
CA LEU A 127 -23.92 -1.72 7.86
C LEU A 127 -25.14 -0.78 7.78
N ARG A 128 -25.68 -0.32 8.91
CA ARG A 128 -26.77 0.66 8.94
C ARG A 128 -26.31 2.09 8.63
N LYS A 129 -24.98 2.34 8.66
CA LYS A 129 -24.36 3.66 8.54
C LYS A 129 -23.44 3.82 7.35
N VAL A 130 -23.18 2.74 6.61
CA VAL A 130 -22.24 2.75 5.49
C VAL A 130 -22.83 3.38 4.22
N SER A 131 -21.93 3.83 3.35
CA SER A 131 -22.29 4.46 2.07
C SER A 131 -22.79 3.42 1.03
N PRO A 132 -23.49 3.84 -0.03
CA PRO A 132 -23.78 2.95 -1.18
C PRO A 132 -22.52 2.35 -1.80
N ALA A 133 -21.40 3.12 -1.90
CA ALA A 133 -20.13 2.63 -2.41
C ALA A 133 -19.56 1.50 -1.56
N THR A 134 -19.74 1.55 -0.24
CA THR A 134 -19.36 0.45 0.67
C THR A 134 -20.15 -0.83 0.36
N PHE A 135 -21.47 -0.72 0.10
CA PHE A 135 -22.28 -1.88 -0.29
C PHE A 135 -21.83 -2.46 -1.63
N ASP A 136 -21.45 -1.62 -2.60
CA ASP A 136 -20.94 -2.07 -3.90
C ASP A 136 -19.61 -2.83 -3.74
N ILE A 137 -18.77 -2.40 -2.82
CA ILE A 137 -17.50 -3.09 -2.51
C ILE A 137 -17.78 -4.43 -1.82
N LEU A 138 -18.46 -4.41 -0.67
CA LEU A 138 -18.72 -5.60 0.15
C LEU A 138 -19.63 -6.62 -0.53
N GLY A 139 -20.53 -6.15 -1.41
CA GLY A 139 -21.48 -6.99 -2.16
C GLY A 139 -20.96 -7.48 -3.52
N ASN A 140 -19.70 -7.21 -3.88
CA ASN A 140 -19.16 -7.59 -5.19
C ASN A 140 -19.00 -9.12 -5.29
N ARG A 141 -19.97 -9.75 -5.95
CA ARG A 141 -20.05 -11.21 -6.07
C ARG A 141 -18.89 -11.83 -6.83
N GLU A 142 -18.27 -11.11 -7.77
CA GLU A 142 -17.17 -11.62 -8.57
C GLU A 142 -15.86 -11.65 -7.76
N VAL A 143 -15.63 -10.63 -6.92
CA VAL A 143 -14.50 -10.61 -5.98
C VAL A 143 -14.71 -11.65 -4.88
N ILE A 144 -15.90 -11.76 -4.30
CA ILE A 144 -16.26 -12.81 -3.34
C ILE A 144 -16.06 -14.20 -3.93
N ALA A 145 -16.40 -14.43 -5.20
CA ALA A 145 -16.21 -15.71 -5.87
C ALA A 145 -14.71 -16.08 -6.03
N VAL A 146 -13.81 -15.11 -6.07
CA VAL A 146 -12.36 -15.37 -6.01
C VAL A 146 -11.95 -15.84 -4.63
N ASP A 147 -12.43 -15.17 -3.58
CA ASP A 147 -12.18 -15.58 -2.20
C ASP A 147 -12.68 -17.01 -1.94
N GLN A 148 -13.92 -17.29 -2.30
CA GLN A 148 -14.65 -18.53 -2.07
C GLN A 148 -14.33 -19.64 -3.09
N ASP A 149 -13.30 -19.48 -3.94
CA ASP A 149 -12.97 -20.50 -4.94
C ASP A 149 -12.66 -21.84 -4.28
N PRO A 150 -13.35 -22.94 -4.68
CA PRO A 150 -13.27 -24.22 -4.00
C PRO A 150 -11.92 -24.94 -4.12
N LEU A 151 -10.94 -24.41 -4.87
CA LEU A 151 -9.56 -24.88 -4.79
C LEU A 151 -8.94 -24.59 -3.42
N GLY A 152 -9.40 -23.52 -2.74
CA GLY A 152 -9.00 -23.16 -1.39
C GLY A 152 -7.52 -22.77 -1.25
N VAL A 153 -6.90 -22.24 -2.29
CA VAL A 153 -5.50 -21.81 -2.31
C VAL A 153 -5.41 -20.32 -2.09
N GLN A 154 -4.61 -19.88 -1.14
CA GLN A 154 -4.28 -18.47 -0.97
C GLN A 154 -3.44 -17.96 -2.15
N GLY A 155 -3.74 -16.75 -2.64
CA GLY A 155 -2.94 -16.08 -3.66
C GLY A 155 -1.56 -15.69 -3.14
N LYS A 156 -0.57 -15.68 -4.03
CA LYS A 156 0.83 -15.38 -3.71
C LYS A 156 1.28 -14.10 -4.39
N LEU A 157 2.15 -13.35 -3.73
CA LEU A 157 2.93 -12.29 -4.36
C LEU A 157 3.89 -12.91 -5.37
N THR A 158 3.79 -12.49 -6.64
CA THR A 158 4.65 -13.01 -7.74
C THR A 158 5.60 -11.96 -8.28
N LYS A 159 5.30 -10.67 -8.07
CA LYS A 159 6.13 -9.55 -8.51
C LYS A 159 5.96 -8.38 -7.56
N SER A 160 7.09 -7.72 -7.25
CA SER A 160 7.13 -6.48 -6.46
C SER A 160 8.24 -5.58 -6.99
N VAL A 161 7.89 -4.38 -7.47
CA VAL A 161 8.84 -3.43 -8.03
C VAL A 161 8.39 -2.01 -7.70
N GLY A 162 9.16 -1.28 -6.92
CA GLY A 162 8.91 0.14 -6.64
C GLY A 162 7.54 0.44 -6.02
N GLY A 163 7.05 -0.42 -5.12
CA GLY A 163 5.73 -0.28 -4.51
C GLY A 163 4.56 -0.76 -5.38
N LEU A 164 4.85 -1.38 -6.52
CA LEU A 164 3.85 -1.99 -7.40
C LEU A 164 3.92 -3.52 -7.28
N HIS A 165 2.78 -4.15 -7.03
CA HIS A 165 2.70 -5.58 -6.70
C HIS A 165 1.76 -6.34 -7.63
N VAL A 166 2.09 -7.61 -7.88
CA VAL A 166 1.24 -8.58 -8.57
C VAL A 166 1.01 -9.77 -7.66
N LEU A 167 -0.24 -9.99 -7.27
CA LEU A 167 -0.66 -11.19 -6.54
C LEU A 167 -1.48 -12.09 -7.47
N VAL A 168 -1.26 -13.39 -7.39
CA VAL A 168 -1.88 -14.37 -8.28
C VAL A 168 -2.47 -15.52 -7.47
N LYS A 169 -3.76 -15.81 -7.68
CA LYS A 169 -4.47 -16.95 -7.09
C LYS A 169 -4.90 -17.92 -8.19
N PRO A 170 -4.52 -19.18 -8.11
CA PRO A 170 -5.08 -20.21 -9.00
C PRO A 170 -6.55 -20.46 -8.63
N LEU A 171 -7.38 -20.68 -9.66
CA LEU A 171 -8.79 -21.02 -9.49
C LEU A 171 -9.05 -22.46 -9.94
N ARG A 172 -10.06 -23.11 -9.37
CA ARG A 172 -10.37 -24.53 -9.60
C ARG A 172 -10.55 -24.91 -11.06
N ASN A 173 -11.08 -24.00 -11.87
CA ASN A 173 -11.34 -24.25 -13.30
C ASN A 173 -10.11 -24.03 -14.20
N GLY A 174 -8.93 -23.74 -13.64
CA GLY A 174 -7.71 -23.45 -14.36
C GLY A 174 -7.47 -21.99 -14.72
N ASP A 175 -8.44 -21.12 -14.49
CA ASP A 175 -8.27 -19.66 -14.59
C ASP A 175 -7.32 -19.15 -13.48
N LYS A 176 -6.90 -17.90 -13.61
CA LYS A 176 -6.15 -17.18 -12.55
C LYS A 176 -6.91 -15.93 -12.15
N ALA A 177 -7.02 -15.68 -10.86
CA ALA A 177 -7.30 -14.35 -10.36
C ALA A 177 -5.97 -13.62 -10.19
N VAL A 178 -5.93 -12.35 -10.63
CA VAL A 178 -4.74 -11.50 -10.61
C VAL A 178 -5.14 -10.18 -9.98
N LEU A 179 -4.45 -9.79 -8.94
CA LEU A 179 -4.56 -8.47 -8.34
C LEU A 179 -3.28 -7.69 -8.66
N LEU A 180 -3.44 -6.58 -9.36
CA LEU A 180 -2.41 -5.56 -9.56
C LEU A 180 -2.64 -4.48 -8.49
N PHE A 181 -1.65 -4.16 -7.69
CA PHE A 181 -1.77 -3.26 -6.55
C PHE A 181 -0.64 -2.24 -6.52
N ASN A 182 -1.00 -1.00 -6.25
CA ASN A 182 -0.08 0.11 -6.04
C ASN A 182 -0.11 0.53 -4.57
N GLU A 183 0.94 0.22 -3.82
CA GLU A 183 1.06 0.65 -2.43
C GLU A 183 1.53 2.10 -2.27
N GLY A 184 2.03 2.68 -3.37
CA GLY A 184 2.68 4.00 -3.36
C GLY A 184 1.71 5.17 -3.48
N GLU A 185 2.24 6.36 -3.23
CA GLU A 185 1.52 7.64 -3.23
C GLU A 185 1.40 8.27 -4.63
N THR A 186 1.85 7.59 -5.66
CA THR A 186 1.84 8.08 -7.03
C THR A 186 1.16 7.12 -7.96
N THR A 187 0.54 7.62 -9.02
CA THR A 187 0.04 6.76 -10.09
C THR A 187 1.17 5.94 -10.69
N GLY A 188 1.00 4.62 -10.73
CA GLY A 188 1.98 3.68 -11.24
C GLY A 188 1.40 2.78 -12.32
N GLN A 189 2.25 2.36 -13.27
CA GLN A 189 1.88 1.36 -14.27
C GLN A 189 2.57 0.04 -13.95
N ILE A 190 1.80 -1.03 -13.87
CA ILE A 190 2.30 -2.38 -13.63
C ILE A 190 1.79 -3.34 -14.69
N ALA A 191 2.62 -4.30 -15.05
CA ALA A 191 2.27 -5.36 -15.96
C ALA A 191 2.82 -6.71 -15.52
N THR A 192 2.09 -7.76 -15.89
CA THR A 192 2.50 -9.16 -15.87
C THR A 192 2.09 -9.83 -17.17
N SER A 193 2.40 -11.10 -17.33
CA SER A 193 2.03 -11.84 -18.54
C SER A 193 1.35 -13.17 -18.21
N ALA A 194 0.54 -13.67 -19.14
CA ALA A 194 -0.08 -14.99 -19.03
C ALA A 194 0.93 -16.11 -18.77
N ALA A 195 2.16 -15.99 -19.32
CA ALA A 195 3.25 -16.93 -19.08
C ALA A 195 3.77 -16.85 -17.63
N GLU A 196 3.97 -15.63 -17.08
CA GLU A 196 4.36 -15.42 -15.67
C GLU A 196 3.29 -15.93 -14.71
N LEU A 197 2.00 -15.88 -15.12
CA LEU A 197 0.88 -16.44 -14.35
C LEU A 197 0.82 -17.98 -14.40
N GLY A 198 1.65 -18.62 -15.22
CA GLY A 198 1.63 -20.07 -15.45
C GLY A 198 0.40 -20.53 -16.27
N LEU A 199 -0.20 -19.65 -17.06
CA LEU A 199 -1.26 -20.04 -18.00
C LEU A 199 -0.66 -20.67 -19.25
N PRO A 200 -1.27 -21.77 -19.78
CA PRO A 200 -0.85 -22.35 -21.04
C PRO A 200 -0.98 -21.37 -22.21
N ARG A 201 -0.15 -21.55 -23.24
CA ARG A 201 -0.19 -20.71 -24.43
C ARG A 201 -1.55 -20.82 -25.13
N ALA A 202 -2.16 -19.69 -25.43
CA ALA A 202 -3.44 -19.58 -26.13
C ALA A 202 -3.38 -18.49 -27.22
N PRO A 203 -4.32 -18.50 -28.19
CA PRO A 203 -4.47 -17.43 -29.19
C PRO A 203 -4.73 -16.07 -28.57
N ALA A 204 -5.51 -16.01 -27.49
CA ALA A 204 -5.80 -14.84 -26.69
C ALA A 204 -6.15 -15.24 -25.25
N TYR A 205 -6.23 -14.25 -24.38
CA TYR A 205 -6.68 -14.41 -23.00
C TYR A 205 -7.79 -13.39 -22.75
N ARG A 206 -8.91 -13.85 -22.19
CA ARG A 206 -9.98 -12.98 -21.71
C ARG A 206 -9.62 -12.44 -20.33
N LEU A 207 -9.75 -11.14 -20.16
CA LEU A 207 -9.64 -10.44 -18.91
C LEU A 207 -11.02 -9.98 -18.47
N ARG A 208 -11.57 -10.57 -17.43
CA ARG A 208 -12.75 -10.07 -16.74
C ARG A 208 -12.30 -9.12 -15.64
N ASP A 209 -12.58 -7.83 -15.78
CA ASP A 209 -12.41 -6.86 -14.71
C ASP A 209 -13.49 -7.08 -13.66
N LEU A 210 -13.09 -7.39 -12.43
CA LEU A 210 -14.01 -7.78 -11.37
C LEU A 210 -14.65 -6.57 -10.65
N TRP A 211 -14.13 -5.37 -10.88
CA TRP A 211 -14.70 -4.14 -10.33
C TRP A 211 -15.65 -3.44 -11.29
N VAL A 212 -15.30 -3.40 -12.57
CA VAL A 212 -16.09 -2.72 -13.61
C VAL A 212 -17.06 -3.69 -14.30
N HIS A 213 -16.89 -4.99 -14.09
CA HIS A 213 -17.72 -6.06 -14.66
C HIS A 213 -17.70 -6.11 -16.20
N THR A 214 -16.55 -5.77 -16.80
CA THR A 214 -16.36 -5.79 -18.25
C THR A 214 -15.35 -6.84 -18.69
N ASP A 215 -15.52 -7.33 -19.90
CA ASP A 215 -14.57 -8.25 -20.52
C ASP A 215 -13.72 -7.52 -21.55
N SER A 216 -12.44 -7.82 -21.56
CA SER A 216 -11.50 -7.44 -22.60
C SER A 216 -10.62 -8.63 -22.99
N HIS A 217 -9.78 -8.49 -24.03
CA HIS A 217 -8.91 -9.55 -24.50
C HIS A 217 -7.50 -9.03 -24.73
N THR A 218 -6.52 -9.82 -24.34
CA THR A 218 -5.11 -9.53 -24.53
C THR A 218 -4.41 -10.66 -25.31
N ALA A 219 -3.29 -10.34 -25.95
CA ALA A 219 -2.41 -11.32 -26.56
C ALA A 219 -1.56 -12.09 -25.51
N GLY A 220 -1.53 -11.60 -24.26
CA GLY A 220 -0.81 -12.22 -23.15
C GLY A 220 -0.36 -11.25 -22.06
N THR A 221 -0.18 -9.97 -22.36
CA THR A 221 0.20 -8.97 -21.37
C THR A 221 -1.04 -8.48 -20.60
N ILE A 222 -0.96 -8.49 -19.29
CA ILE A 222 -1.98 -7.99 -18.36
C ILE A 222 -1.38 -6.77 -17.66
N SER A 223 -1.96 -5.60 -17.85
CA SER A 223 -1.45 -4.35 -17.28
C SER A 223 -2.56 -3.43 -16.81
N ALA A 224 -2.22 -2.58 -15.85
CA ALA A 224 -3.07 -1.49 -15.40
C ALA A 224 -2.23 -0.26 -15.03
N THR A 225 -2.83 0.92 -15.20
CA THR A 225 -2.37 2.16 -14.59
C THR A 225 -3.20 2.38 -13.33
N LEU A 226 -2.55 2.39 -12.19
CA LEU A 226 -3.20 2.39 -10.88
C LEU A 226 -2.95 3.73 -10.19
N PRO A 227 -4.00 4.37 -9.66
CA PRO A 227 -3.83 5.55 -8.81
C PRO A 227 -3.08 5.17 -7.51
N PRO A 228 -2.68 6.16 -6.69
CA PRO A 228 -2.19 5.91 -5.34
C PRO A 228 -3.12 4.98 -4.57
N HIS A 229 -2.56 4.00 -3.88
CA HIS A 229 -3.25 2.98 -3.08
C HIS A 229 -4.29 2.13 -3.86
N GLY A 230 -4.33 2.29 -5.20
CA GLY A 230 -5.31 1.65 -6.06
C GLY A 230 -4.95 0.22 -6.43
N SER A 231 -5.98 -0.54 -6.78
CA SER A 231 -5.84 -1.89 -7.30
C SER A 231 -6.74 -2.16 -8.49
N ALA A 232 -6.33 -3.09 -9.35
CA ALA A 232 -7.17 -3.69 -10.38
C ALA A 232 -7.18 -5.20 -10.19
N MET A 233 -8.36 -5.81 -10.29
CA MET A 233 -8.52 -7.25 -10.09
C MET A 233 -9.14 -7.90 -11.31
N PHE A 234 -8.44 -8.87 -11.87
CA PHE A 234 -8.87 -9.57 -13.08
C PHE A 234 -9.00 -11.07 -12.83
N ARG A 235 -10.05 -11.67 -13.44
CA ARG A 235 -10.03 -13.10 -13.73
C ARG A 235 -9.52 -13.30 -15.13
N VAL A 236 -8.45 -14.06 -15.27
CA VAL A 236 -7.76 -14.34 -16.54
C VAL A 236 -8.06 -15.76 -16.97
N SER A 237 -8.70 -15.89 -18.13
CA SER A 237 -9.07 -17.16 -18.75
C SER A 237 -8.42 -17.30 -20.11
N MET A 238 -8.01 -18.52 -20.46
CA MET A 238 -7.57 -18.79 -21.84
C MET A 238 -8.75 -18.64 -22.82
N ASP A 239 -8.52 -17.94 -23.90
CA ASP A 239 -9.44 -17.97 -25.05
C ASP A 239 -8.78 -18.72 -26.22
N ARG A 240 -9.38 -19.83 -26.57
CA ARG A 240 -8.95 -20.69 -27.69
C ARG A 240 -9.63 -20.33 -29.00
N SER A 241 -10.54 -19.37 -29.01
CA SER A 241 -11.13 -18.87 -30.24
C SER A 241 -10.07 -18.13 -31.07
N TRP A 242 -10.25 -18.14 -32.38
CA TRP A 242 -9.44 -17.35 -33.32
C TRP A 242 -10.21 -16.10 -33.78
N ALA A 243 -11.12 -15.61 -32.96
CA ALA A 243 -11.86 -14.39 -33.22
C ALA A 243 -10.91 -13.19 -33.36
N GLN A 244 -11.29 -12.24 -34.18
CA GLN A 244 -10.60 -10.95 -34.27
C GLN A 244 -11.12 -10.05 -33.14
N TYR A 245 -10.25 -9.71 -32.21
CA TYR A 245 -10.55 -8.76 -31.12
C TYR A 245 -10.05 -7.36 -31.48
N PRO A 246 -10.67 -6.30 -30.92
CA PRO A 246 -10.17 -4.96 -31.08
C PRO A 246 -8.77 -4.81 -30.42
N PRO A 247 -8.03 -3.73 -30.70
CA PRO A 247 -6.82 -3.40 -29.96
C PRO A 247 -7.13 -3.27 -28.45
N ALA A 248 -6.23 -3.72 -27.60
CA ALA A 248 -6.30 -3.54 -26.15
C ALA A 248 -5.27 -2.47 -25.73
N VAL A 249 -5.69 -1.22 -25.78
CA VAL A 249 -4.80 -0.07 -25.59
C VAL A 249 -4.91 0.47 -24.17
N HIS A 250 -3.75 0.72 -23.56
CA HIS A 250 -3.59 1.40 -22.28
C HIS A 250 -2.83 2.70 -22.49
N ALA A 251 -3.21 3.75 -21.74
CA ALA A 251 -2.54 5.03 -21.78
C ALA A 251 -2.29 5.55 -20.38
N GLY A 252 -1.22 6.31 -20.22
CA GLY A 252 -0.87 6.92 -18.93
C GLY A 252 0.18 8.01 -19.08
N ALA A 253 0.42 8.72 -17.98
CA ALA A 253 1.47 9.72 -17.87
C ALA A 253 2.30 9.49 -16.61
N SER A 254 3.56 9.87 -16.66
CA SER A 254 4.50 9.80 -15.54
C SER A 254 5.45 10.99 -15.54
N ILE A 255 6.05 11.24 -14.38
CA ILE A 255 7.15 12.19 -14.17
C ILE A 255 8.25 11.42 -13.41
N GLU A 256 9.48 11.82 -13.62
CA GLU A 256 10.58 11.30 -12.82
C GLU A 256 10.45 11.79 -11.38
N THR A 257 10.54 10.86 -10.43
CA THR A 257 10.45 11.14 -8.99
C THR A 257 11.83 11.05 -8.35
N VAL A 258 12.02 11.72 -7.21
CA VAL A 258 13.30 11.77 -6.49
C VAL A 258 13.83 10.36 -6.15
N TYR A 259 12.92 9.47 -5.80
CA TYR A 259 13.18 8.03 -5.64
C TYR A 259 11.92 7.23 -6.01
N PRO A 260 12.00 5.94 -6.34
CA PRO A 260 10.83 5.12 -6.65
C PRO A 260 9.80 5.12 -5.52
N GLY A 261 8.57 5.56 -5.80
CA GLY A 261 7.49 5.71 -4.82
C GLY A 261 7.45 7.06 -4.10
N ALA A 262 8.34 8.01 -4.43
CA ALA A 262 8.22 9.39 -3.96
C ALA A 262 7.05 10.11 -4.65
N LEU A 263 6.51 11.14 -4.01
CA LEU A 263 5.53 12.02 -4.64
C LEU A 263 6.11 12.72 -5.88
N PRO A 264 5.32 12.94 -6.93
CA PRO A 264 5.74 13.64 -8.15
C PRO A 264 5.79 15.15 -7.90
N ILE A 265 6.88 15.61 -7.34
CA ILE A 265 7.07 17.01 -6.95
C ILE A 265 7.40 17.87 -8.18
N VAL A 266 6.78 19.04 -8.24
CA VAL A 266 7.09 20.09 -9.21
C VAL A 266 7.37 21.39 -8.48
N THR A 267 8.34 22.16 -8.98
CA THR A 267 8.77 23.43 -8.37
C THR A 267 8.18 24.61 -9.11
N PRO A 268 7.46 25.54 -8.45
CA PRO A 268 6.97 26.77 -9.07
C PRO A 268 8.09 27.58 -9.76
N GLY A 269 7.80 28.12 -10.94
CA GLY A 269 8.75 28.90 -11.74
C GLY A 269 9.77 28.08 -12.52
N THR A 270 9.65 26.75 -12.53
CA THR A 270 10.56 25.86 -13.29
C THR A 270 9.80 25.09 -14.38
N THR A 271 10.55 24.28 -15.12
CA THR A 271 9.99 23.30 -16.06
C THR A 271 10.26 21.89 -15.59
N THR A 272 9.34 20.99 -15.90
CA THR A 272 9.49 19.55 -15.66
C THR A 272 9.18 18.75 -16.92
N THR A 273 9.74 17.54 -17.02
CA THR A 273 9.46 16.65 -18.14
C THR A 273 8.40 15.62 -17.72
N VAL A 274 7.27 15.62 -18.45
CA VAL A 274 6.23 14.60 -18.34
C VAL A 274 6.37 13.64 -19.51
N THR A 275 6.28 12.34 -19.23
CA THR A 275 6.27 11.30 -20.27
C THR A 275 4.87 10.68 -20.32
N THR A 276 4.24 10.73 -21.49
CA THR A 276 3.00 9.99 -21.76
C THR A 276 3.30 8.74 -22.54
N SER A 277 2.56 7.64 -22.27
CA SER A 277 2.74 6.37 -22.97
C SER A 277 1.39 5.82 -23.43
N ILE A 278 1.39 5.21 -24.61
CA ILE A 278 0.27 4.44 -25.18
C ILE A 278 0.82 3.06 -25.51
N THR A 279 0.24 2.00 -24.95
CA THR A 279 0.68 0.61 -25.17
C THR A 279 -0.47 -0.21 -25.70
N ASN A 280 -0.25 -1.00 -26.76
CA ASN A 280 -1.22 -1.95 -27.28
C ASN A 280 -0.88 -3.38 -26.83
N ASN A 281 -1.62 -3.95 -25.91
CA ASN A 281 -1.48 -5.32 -25.42
C ASN A 281 -2.36 -6.32 -26.21
N GLY A 282 -3.14 -5.84 -27.19
CA GLY A 282 -4.00 -6.64 -28.03
C GLY A 282 -3.31 -7.23 -29.26
N ARG A 283 -3.96 -8.19 -29.92
CA ARG A 283 -3.47 -8.77 -31.17
C ARG A 283 -3.72 -7.88 -32.38
N ALA A 284 -4.83 -7.16 -32.39
CA ALA A 284 -5.09 -6.20 -33.45
C ALA A 284 -4.22 -4.96 -33.29
N PRO A 285 -3.65 -4.42 -34.37
CA PRO A 285 -2.87 -3.19 -34.29
C PRO A 285 -3.78 -2.00 -33.98
N ALA A 286 -3.32 -1.09 -33.10
CA ALA A 286 -3.94 0.22 -32.94
C ALA A 286 -3.37 1.16 -34.00
N LEU A 287 -4.28 1.73 -34.82
CA LEU A 287 -3.90 2.58 -35.95
C LEU A 287 -4.06 4.08 -35.59
N PHE A 288 -3.11 4.91 -36.05
CA PHE A 288 -3.11 6.36 -35.83
C PHE A 288 -3.23 6.74 -34.37
N ALA A 289 -2.47 6.06 -33.51
CA ALA A 289 -2.42 6.37 -32.09
C ALA A 289 -1.84 7.77 -31.84
N SER A 290 -2.48 8.57 -31.02
CA SER A 290 -2.00 9.91 -30.67
C SER A 290 -2.23 10.21 -29.19
N SER A 291 -1.36 11.05 -28.64
CA SER A 291 -1.40 11.51 -27.24
C SER A 291 -1.50 13.02 -27.17
N THR A 292 -2.33 13.53 -26.27
CA THR A 292 -2.38 14.95 -25.90
C THR A 292 -2.16 15.08 -24.39
N LEU A 293 -1.62 16.20 -23.97
CA LEU A 293 -1.47 16.57 -22.57
C LEU A 293 -1.91 18.01 -22.39
N SER A 294 -2.68 18.28 -21.34
CA SER A 294 -3.08 19.61 -20.90
C SER A 294 -2.80 19.77 -19.41
N ALA A 295 -2.64 21.00 -18.98
CA ALA A 295 -2.36 21.34 -17.59
C ALA A 295 -3.33 22.44 -17.12
N PRO A 296 -3.42 22.73 -15.82
CA PRO A 296 -4.25 23.80 -15.28
C PRO A 296 -3.92 25.18 -15.87
N SER A 297 -4.85 26.14 -15.72
CA SER A 297 -4.66 27.50 -16.21
C SER A 297 -3.35 28.14 -15.71
N GLY A 298 -2.64 28.83 -16.59
CA GLY A 298 -1.35 29.47 -16.30
C GLY A 298 -0.13 28.58 -16.51
N TRP A 299 -0.30 27.26 -16.63
CA TRP A 299 0.78 26.35 -16.98
C TRP A 299 1.02 26.34 -18.49
N THR A 300 2.20 25.95 -18.91
CA THR A 300 2.53 25.75 -20.33
C THR A 300 2.84 24.29 -20.60
N VAL A 301 2.41 23.77 -21.76
CA VAL A 301 2.67 22.39 -22.18
C VAL A 301 3.17 22.42 -23.62
N ARG A 302 4.33 21.82 -23.88
CA ARG A 302 4.93 21.70 -25.19
C ARG A 302 5.43 20.27 -25.42
N ALA A 303 5.10 19.70 -26.56
CA ALA A 303 5.64 18.40 -26.93
C ALA A 303 7.10 18.55 -27.41
N ASP A 304 7.98 17.69 -26.91
CA ASP A 304 9.40 17.63 -27.26
C ASP A 304 9.72 16.45 -28.20
N SER A 305 8.76 15.54 -28.36
CA SER A 305 8.85 14.39 -29.24
C SER A 305 7.53 14.19 -30.00
N PRO A 306 7.48 13.31 -31.03
CA PRO A 306 6.24 13.07 -31.76
C PRO A 306 5.06 12.75 -30.84
N THR A 307 3.88 13.24 -31.19
CA THR A 307 2.62 13.03 -30.46
C THR A 307 1.72 11.98 -31.08
N SER A 308 2.16 11.33 -32.17
CA SER A 308 1.40 10.30 -32.86
C SER A 308 2.28 9.23 -33.47
N ALA A 309 1.71 8.02 -33.58
CA ALA A 309 2.28 6.87 -34.27
C ALA A 309 1.26 6.29 -35.24
N VAL A 310 1.70 5.87 -36.43
CA VAL A 310 0.80 5.34 -37.48
C VAL A 310 0.22 3.98 -37.08
N VAL A 311 1.04 3.15 -36.41
CA VAL A 311 0.63 1.79 -35.99
C VAL A 311 1.34 1.40 -34.71
N LEU A 312 0.59 0.84 -33.77
CA LEU A 312 1.11 0.12 -32.61
C LEU A 312 0.70 -1.35 -32.72
N ARG A 313 1.67 -2.20 -32.92
CA ARG A 313 1.47 -3.67 -32.94
C ARG A 313 1.37 -4.20 -31.52
N THR A 314 1.09 -5.48 -31.41
CA THR A 314 1.07 -6.21 -30.12
C THR A 314 2.31 -5.90 -29.30
N ASP A 315 2.10 -5.54 -28.02
CA ASP A 315 3.12 -5.22 -27.02
C ASP A 315 4.07 -4.05 -27.40
N GLN A 316 3.66 -3.23 -28.37
CA GLN A 316 4.37 -1.99 -28.68
C GLN A 316 3.84 -0.83 -27.88
N SER A 317 4.77 -0.01 -27.41
CA SER A 317 4.51 1.27 -26.75
C SER A 317 4.97 2.44 -27.60
N PHE A 318 4.20 3.52 -27.54
CA PHE A 318 4.55 4.81 -28.09
C PHE A 318 4.61 5.82 -26.96
N THR A 319 5.70 6.58 -26.85
CA THR A 319 5.91 7.56 -25.79
C THR A 319 6.10 8.95 -26.36
N THR A 320 5.52 9.95 -25.70
CA THR A 320 5.75 11.37 -25.97
C THR A 320 6.33 12.04 -24.73
N LYS A 321 7.43 12.78 -24.92
CA LYS A 321 7.99 13.66 -23.88
C LYS A 321 7.41 15.05 -24.04
N TRP A 322 7.04 15.65 -22.90
CA TRP A 322 6.45 16.97 -22.81
C TRP A 322 7.26 17.82 -21.83
N THR A 323 7.63 19.03 -22.24
CA THR A 323 8.08 20.07 -21.31
C THR A 323 6.85 20.77 -20.75
N VAL A 324 6.68 20.69 -19.43
CA VAL A 324 5.60 21.36 -18.70
C VAL A 324 6.19 22.50 -17.87
N GLY A 325 5.79 23.74 -18.17
CA GLY A 325 6.18 24.92 -17.41
C GLY A 325 5.23 25.15 -16.24
N VAL A 326 5.77 25.23 -15.04
CA VAL A 326 5.05 25.43 -13.79
C VAL A 326 5.04 26.92 -13.44
N PRO A 327 3.89 27.58 -13.31
CA PRO A 327 3.84 29.02 -12.97
C PRO A 327 4.56 29.34 -11.66
N ALA A 328 5.21 30.49 -11.60
CA ALA A 328 5.72 31.02 -10.34
C ALA A 328 4.57 31.42 -9.41
N GLY A 329 4.75 31.22 -8.09
CA GLY A 329 3.78 31.66 -7.09
C GLY A 329 2.55 30.76 -6.92
N LEU A 330 2.59 29.51 -7.42
CA LEU A 330 1.55 28.52 -7.10
C LEU A 330 1.51 28.24 -5.61
N ALA A 331 0.30 28.09 -5.07
CA ALA A 331 0.10 27.64 -3.69
C ALA A 331 0.53 26.17 -3.54
N PRO A 332 1.04 25.77 -2.37
CA PRO A 332 1.26 24.36 -2.06
C PRO A 332 -0.04 23.55 -2.20
N GLY A 333 0.04 22.38 -2.84
CA GLY A 333 -1.12 21.51 -3.07
C GLY A 333 -0.91 20.54 -4.23
N THR A 334 -1.93 19.74 -4.49
CA THR A 334 -1.96 18.80 -5.61
C THR A 334 -2.61 19.43 -6.84
N TYR A 335 -1.99 19.24 -7.98
CA TYR A 335 -2.45 19.71 -9.29
C TYR A 335 -2.59 18.53 -10.24
N VAL A 336 -3.62 18.54 -11.09
CA VAL A 336 -3.91 17.44 -12.01
C VAL A 336 -3.64 17.88 -13.46
N LEU A 337 -2.72 17.18 -14.11
CA LEU A 337 -2.56 17.24 -15.55
C LEU A 337 -3.49 16.21 -16.18
N GLN A 338 -4.13 16.62 -17.29
CA GLN A 338 -5.09 15.76 -18.00
C GLN A 338 -4.53 15.41 -19.38
N GLY A 339 -4.68 14.17 -19.78
CA GLY A 339 -4.28 13.70 -21.06
C GLY A 339 -5.34 12.85 -21.73
N GLN A 340 -5.17 12.66 -23.03
CA GLN A 340 -6.05 11.83 -23.84
C GLN A 340 -5.23 11.08 -24.88
N ALA A 341 -5.39 9.76 -24.90
CA ALA A 341 -4.94 8.93 -26.00
C ALA A 341 -6.10 8.64 -26.95
N SER A 342 -5.84 8.69 -28.26
CA SER A 342 -6.83 8.31 -29.26
C SER A 342 -6.24 7.40 -30.33
N TYR A 343 -7.07 6.53 -30.92
CA TYR A 343 -6.71 5.62 -32.02
C TYR A 343 -7.95 5.22 -32.81
N ARG A 344 -7.76 4.69 -34.03
CA ARG A 344 -8.88 4.25 -34.87
C ARG A 344 -9.43 2.88 -34.45
N PRO A 345 -10.77 2.63 -34.59
CA PRO A 345 -11.78 3.59 -35.02
C PRO A 345 -12.23 4.49 -33.86
N ASP A 346 -11.94 5.78 -33.89
CA ASP A 346 -12.46 6.86 -33.02
C ASP A 346 -12.55 6.55 -31.51
N VAL A 347 -11.59 5.76 -30.98
CA VAL A 347 -11.51 5.43 -29.57
C VAL A 347 -10.67 6.50 -28.87
N THR A 348 -11.15 6.93 -27.71
CA THR A 348 -10.49 7.91 -26.86
C THR A 348 -10.41 7.40 -25.45
N LEU A 349 -9.21 7.46 -24.87
CA LEU A 349 -8.90 7.02 -23.51
C LEU A 349 -8.34 8.21 -22.72
N PRO A 350 -9.07 8.72 -21.73
CA PRO A 350 -8.53 9.75 -20.83
C PRO A 350 -7.50 9.15 -19.86
N TYR A 351 -6.55 9.96 -19.45
CA TYR A 351 -5.63 9.67 -18.35
C TYR A 351 -5.28 10.95 -17.60
N THR A 352 -4.84 10.80 -16.36
CA THR A 352 -4.45 11.91 -15.49
C THR A 352 -3.07 11.68 -14.91
N LEU A 353 -2.40 12.76 -14.52
CA LEU A 353 -1.18 12.74 -13.71
C LEU A 353 -1.33 13.79 -12.62
N GLU A 354 -1.32 13.35 -11.36
CA GLU A 354 -1.25 14.24 -10.23
C GLU A 354 0.20 14.64 -9.98
N VAL A 355 0.43 15.92 -9.70
CA VAL A 355 1.73 16.46 -9.31
C VAL A 355 1.57 17.33 -8.07
N VAL A 356 2.60 17.38 -7.23
CA VAL A 356 2.56 18.06 -5.94
C VAL A 356 3.48 19.29 -5.98
N VAL A 357 2.92 20.44 -5.64
CA VAL A 357 3.69 21.63 -5.28
C VAL A 357 3.89 21.60 -3.76
N PRO A 358 5.12 21.37 -3.26
CA PRO A 358 5.37 21.30 -1.82
C PRO A 358 5.29 22.69 -1.18
N GLY A 359 5.17 22.71 0.14
CA GLY A 359 5.35 23.94 0.94
C GLY A 359 6.77 24.48 0.86
N ALA A 360 6.99 25.67 1.40
CA ALA A 360 8.34 26.21 1.50
C ALA A 360 9.24 25.27 2.34
N PRO A 361 10.46 24.99 1.87
CA PRO A 361 11.40 24.19 2.66
C PRO A 361 11.81 24.94 3.93
N PRO A 362 12.20 24.23 5.00
CA PRO A 362 12.65 24.85 6.24
C PRO A 362 13.94 25.68 6.03
N SER A 363 14.19 26.62 6.94
CA SER A 363 15.39 27.46 6.98
C SER A 363 15.92 27.57 8.39
N GLY A 364 17.22 27.76 8.56
CA GLY A 364 17.87 27.77 9.86
C GLY A 364 17.74 26.40 10.58
N THR A 365 17.82 26.40 11.89
CA THR A 365 17.59 25.21 12.71
C THR A 365 16.14 25.19 13.18
N SER A 366 15.38 24.22 12.75
CA SER A 366 13.95 24.07 13.07
C SER A 366 13.70 22.70 13.71
N PHE A 367 12.81 22.64 14.70
CA PHE A 367 12.34 21.34 15.18
C PHE A 367 11.48 20.66 14.10
N ALA A 368 11.62 19.36 13.96
CA ALA A 368 10.85 18.59 13.01
C ALA A 368 9.33 18.70 13.25
N SER A 369 8.91 18.83 14.52
CA SER A 369 7.53 19.06 14.91
C SER A 369 6.97 20.43 14.52
N ASP A 370 7.82 21.41 14.25
CA ASP A 370 7.42 22.77 13.81
C ASP A 370 7.42 22.90 12.27
N VAL A 371 7.91 21.88 11.55
CA VAL A 371 7.97 21.87 10.08
C VAL A 371 6.81 21.04 9.55
N LYS A 372 6.06 21.58 8.60
CA LYS A 372 5.00 20.83 7.94
C LYS A 372 5.62 19.70 7.11
N TRP A 373 5.25 18.46 7.39
CA TRP A 373 5.64 17.31 6.59
C TRP A 373 4.97 17.32 5.21
N LEU A 374 5.60 16.66 4.28
CA LEU A 374 5.06 16.45 2.93
C LEU A 374 4.09 15.26 2.92
N ARG A 375 4.47 14.20 3.63
CA ARG A 375 3.72 12.95 3.76
C ARG A 375 3.99 12.33 5.13
N VAL A 376 2.99 11.60 5.65
CA VAL A 376 3.11 10.91 6.93
C VAL A 376 2.32 9.62 6.91
N THR A 377 2.89 8.55 7.47
CA THR A 377 2.19 7.32 7.82
C THR A 377 2.56 6.91 9.24
N ASN A 378 1.65 6.24 9.95
CA ASN A 378 1.88 5.80 11.33
C ASN A 378 1.24 4.43 11.54
N GLY A 379 1.87 3.57 12.31
CA GLY A 379 1.39 2.21 12.56
C GLY A 379 0.14 2.15 13.43
N PHE A 380 -0.05 3.15 14.29
CA PHE A 380 -1.22 3.26 15.16
C PHE A 380 -1.46 4.72 15.57
N GLY A 381 -2.70 5.19 15.46
CA GLY A 381 -3.05 6.58 15.75
C GLY A 381 -2.40 7.59 14.79
N PRO A 382 -2.63 8.88 14.98
CA PRO A 382 -1.90 9.93 14.26
C PRO A 382 -0.47 10.09 14.77
N VAL A 383 0.42 10.68 13.95
CA VAL A 383 1.71 11.19 14.44
C VAL A 383 1.45 12.40 15.32
N GLU A 384 2.05 12.41 16.51
CA GLU A 384 1.91 13.45 17.50
C GLU A 384 3.03 14.49 17.42
N LEU A 385 2.66 15.75 17.64
CA LEU A 385 3.59 16.88 17.69
C LEU A 385 3.87 17.24 19.15
N ASP A 386 5.15 17.17 19.57
CA ASP A 386 5.63 17.50 20.91
C ASP A 386 5.00 16.65 22.03
N ARG A 387 4.56 15.45 21.67
CA ARG A 387 3.94 14.46 22.55
C ARG A 387 4.36 13.06 22.12
N SER A 388 4.23 12.09 23.03
CA SER A 388 4.31 10.67 22.68
C SER A 388 3.15 10.26 21.78
N ASN A 389 3.19 9.07 21.16
CA ASN A 389 2.11 8.62 20.30
C ASN A 389 0.80 8.42 21.09
N GLY A 390 -0.20 9.25 20.81
CA GLY A 390 -1.56 9.06 21.29
C GLY A 390 -2.30 7.98 20.49
N GLU A 391 -3.39 7.46 21.05
CA GLU A 391 -4.06 6.29 20.45
C GLU A 391 -5.18 6.63 19.46
N ARG A 392 -5.81 7.81 19.56
CA ARG A 392 -7.08 8.07 18.85
C ARG A 392 -7.16 9.39 18.10
N ARG A 393 -6.60 10.46 18.64
CA ARG A 393 -6.73 11.81 18.09
C ARG A 393 -5.42 12.56 18.20
N ALA A 394 -5.14 13.42 17.24
CA ALA A 394 -4.00 14.32 17.37
C ALA A 394 -4.11 15.17 18.65
N GLY A 395 -3.03 15.18 19.44
CA GLY A 395 -2.90 15.90 20.70
C GLY A 395 -3.32 15.09 21.95
N ASP A 396 -3.63 13.80 21.85
CA ASP A 396 -4.00 12.96 23.00
C ASP A 396 -2.82 12.19 23.61
N GLY A 397 -1.60 12.30 23.05
CA GLY A 397 -0.37 11.74 23.61
C GLY A 397 0.08 12.43 24.92
N ASN A 398 0.97 11.75 25.64
CA ASN A 398 1.60 12.24 26.87
C ASN A 398 2.82 13.12 26.57
N VAL A 399 3.56 13.52 27.59
CA VAL A 399 4.88 14.14 27.43
C VAL A 399 5.85 13.07 26.94
N ILE A 400 6.57 13.33 25.86
CA ILE A 400 7.62 12.44 25.35
C ILE A 400 8.58 12.08 26.49
N THR A 401 8.71 10.79 26.82
CA THR A 401 9.54 10.31 27.94
C THR A 401 10.28 9.05 27.52
N ILE A 402 11.61 9.13 27.40
CA ILE A 402 12.46 8.02 27.03
C ILE A 402 13.37 7.67 28.21
N ASN A 403 13.22 6.47 28.76
CA ASN A 403 13.97 5.97 29.93
C ASN A 403 14.06 7.00 31.07
N GLY A 404 12.92 7.61 31.44
CA GLY A 404 12.79 8.59 32.50
C GLY A 404 13.20 10.02 32.14
N VAL A 405 13.67 10.29 30.93
CA VAL A 405 14.06 11.62 30.46
C VAL A 405 12.92 12.22 29.64
N GLN A 406 12.44 13.41 30.05
CA GLN A 406 11.36 14.11 29.36
C GLN A 406 11.90 15.08 28.32
N TYR A 407 11.18 15.19 27.19
CA TYR A 407 11.49 16.08 26.08
C TYR A 407 10.29 16.97 25.76
N ALA A 408 10.57 18.26 25.57
CA ALA A 408 9.51 19.25 25.27
C ALA A 408 9.18 19.36 23.78
N LYS A 409 10.03 18.82 22.90
CA LYS A 409 9.90 18.89 21.44
C LYS A 409 10.20 17.54 20.83
N GLY A 410 9.48 17.18 19.78
CA GLY A 410 9.68 15.95 19.04
C GLY A 410 8.44 15.46 18.31
N LEU A 411 8.54 14.24 17.81
CA LEU A 411 7.43 13.55 17.14
C LEU A 411 7.20 12.23 17.87
N GLY A 412 5.97 12.01 18.34
CA GLY A 412 5.51 10.70 18.78
C GLY A 412 4.95 9.93 17.60
N THR A 413 5.54 8.79 17.31
CA THR A 413 5.14 7.90 16.22
C THR A 413 4.86 6.50 16.77
N HIS A 414 4.28 5.65 15.94
CA HIS A 414 4.15 4.23 16.20
C HIS A 414 4.73 3.45 15.04
N ALA A 415 5.59 2.47 15.33
CA ALA A 415 6.15 1.65 14.27
C ALA A 415 5.09 0.73 13.64
N PRO A 416 5.16 0.50 12.31
CA PRO A 416 5.99 1.20 11.35
C PRO A 416 5.47 2.60 11.05
N GLY A 417 6.32 3.61 11.19
CA GLY A 417 5.97 5.02 10.97
C GLY A 417 6.93 5.71 9.99
N VAL A 418 6.42 6.63 9.20
CA VAL A 418 7.22 7.45 8.27
C VAL A 418 6.75 8.90 8.34
N VAL A 419 7.69 9.82 8.55
CA VAL A 419 7.46 11.26 8.40
C VAL A 419 8.41 11.78 7.33
N GLU A 420 7.87 12.34 6.23
CA GLU A 420 8.66 12.82 5.10
C GLU A 420 8.60 14.32 4.98
N TYR A 421 9.76 14.95 4.84
CA TYR A 421 9.94 16.39 4.70
C TYR A 421 10.52 16.75 3.34
N TYR A 422 10.00 17.82 2.75
CA TYR A 422 10.60 18.49 1.60
C TYR A 422 11.62 19.52 2.08
N VAL A 423 12.90 19.27 1.80
CA VAL A 423 14.02 20.13 2.23
C VAL A 423 14.72 20.83 1.08
N ALA A 424 14.44 20.46 -0.17
CA ALA A 424 14.88 21.15 -1.40
C ALA A 424 16.39 21.44 -1.48
N GLY A 425 17.25 20.57 -0.95
CA GLY A 425 18.69 20.77 -0.91
C GLY A 425 19.19 21.82 0.07
N ARG A 426 18.30 22.42 0.88
CA ARG A 426 18.66 23.52 1.79
C ARG A 426 19.24 23.06 3.13
N CYS A 427 18.94 21.84 3.53
CA CYS A 427 19.37 21.32 4.82
C CYS A 427 20.63 20.48 4.69
N THR A 428 21.49 20.57 5.71
CA THR A 428 22.76 19.84 5.76
C THR A 428 22.75 18.67 6.73
N ALA A 429 21.87 18.71 7.75
CA ALA A 429 21.80 17.61 8.71
C ALA A 429 20.42 17.45 9.35
N VAL A 430 20.16 16.22 9.80
CA VAL A 430 19.11 15.89 10.77
C VAL A 430 19.78 15.42 12.05
N THR A 431 19.25 15.84 13.20
CA THR A 431 19.63 15.33 14.52
C THR A 431 18.40 14.98 15.31
N ALA A 432 18.41 13.91 16.10
CA ALA A 432 17.37 13.53 17.03
C ALA A 432 17.93 12.67 18.16
N ASP A 433 17.26 12.67 19.31
CA ASP A 433 17.39 11.64 20.32
C ASP A 433 16.23 10.65 20.11
N VAL A 434 16.52 9.37 19.81
CA VAL A 434 15.49 8.41 19.45
C VAL A 434 15.36 7.30 20.48
N GLY A 435 14.15 6.84 20.73
CA GLY A 435 13.87 5.77 21.68
C GLY A 435 12.40 5.39 21.71
N LEU A 436 12.07 4.38 22.52
CA LEU A 436 10.70 4.01 22.80
C LEU A 436 10.19 4.78 24.02
N ASP A 437 8.93 5.25 23.96
CA ASP A 437 8.29 5.96 25.06
C ASP A 437 8.01 5.03 26.25
N ASP A 438 8.14 5.53 27.46
CA ASP A 438 7.96 4.78 28.70
C ASP A 438 6.50 4.36 28.97
N GLU A 439 5.52 4.94 28.26
CA GLU A 439 4.09 4.77 28.55
C GLU A 439 3.57 3.34 28.35
N LYS A 440 4.24 2.51 27.54
CA LYS A 440 3.86 1.09 27.28
C LYS A 440 4.72 0.09 28.06
N GLY A 441 5.53 0.56 29.01
CA GLY A 441 6.38 -0.31 29.81
C GLY A 441 7.48 -0.99 28.97
N ASN A 442 7.82 -2.24 29.23
CA ASN A 442 9.02 -2.91 28.72
C ASN A 442 8.80 -3.81 27.51
N ASN A 443 7.76 -3.58 26.70
CA ASN A 443 7.31 -4.55 25.71
C ASN A 443 7.60 -4.15 24.24
N GLY A 444 8.09 -2.95 23.97
CA GLY A 444 8.33 -2.47 22.61
C GLY A 444 9.76 -2.68 22.13
N THR A 445 9.91 -2.89 20.82
CA THR A 445 11.20 -2.91 20.11
C THR A 445 11.07 -2.15 18.79
N ALA A 446 12.02 -1.30 18.45
CA ALA A 446 11.98 -0.54 17.22
C ALA A 446 13.37 -0.24 16.67
N THR A 447 13.46 0.10 15.37
CA THR A 447 14.63 0.78 14.80
C THR A 447 14.22 2.16 14.29
N PHE A 448 15.18 3.09 14.28
CA PHE A 448 15.01 4.43 13.76
C PHE A 448 15.98 4.67 12.62
N GLU A 449 15.45 5.08 11.48
CA GLU A 449 16.24 5.27 10.27
C GLU A 449 16.02 6.67 9.70
N ILE A 450 17.09 7.32 9.25
CA ILE A 450 17.02 8.56 8.48
C ILE A 450 17.39 8.24 7.04
N TRP A 451 16.54 8.66 6.11
CA TRP A 451 16.71 8.44 4.68
C TRP A 451 16.75 9.77 3.93
N ALA A 452 17.67 9.92 3.01
CA ALA A 452 17.80 11.08 2.12
C ALA A 452 17.66 10.61 0.67
N ASP A 453 16.71 11.18 -0.07
CA ASP A 453 16.44 10.85 -1.48
C ASP A 453 16.40 9.34 -1.78
N GLY A 454 15.76 8.58 -0.87
CA GLY A 454 15.60 7.13 -1.00
C GLY A 454 16.81 6.28 -0.56
N GLN A 455 17.84 6.88 -0.01
CA GLN A 455 19.01 6.19 0.55
C GLN A 455 19.01 6.29 2.08
N LYS A 456 19.24 5.18 2.78
CA LYS A 456 19.40 5.18 4.23
C LYS A 456 20.77 5.79 4.59
N VAL A 457 20.76 6.86 5.38
CA VAL A 457 21.95 7.62 5.77
C VAL A 457 22.26 7.53 7.27
N ALA A 458 21.32 7.07 8.09
CA ALA A 458 21.56 6.74 9.49
C ALA A 458 20.60 5.65 9.96
N ASP A 459 21.03 4.89 10.99
CA ASP A 459 20.30 3.77 11.57
C ASP A 459 20.61 3.64 13.06
N SER A 460 19.60 3.50 13.91
CA SER A 460 19.80 3.31 15.35
C SER A 460 20.20 1.88 15.73
N GLY A 461 19.96 0.89 14.86
CA GLY A 461 19.82 -0.49 15.29
C GLY A 461 18.59 -0.68 16.17
N VAL A 462 18.38 -1.88 16.67
CA VAL A 462 17.23 -2.22 17.52
C VAL A 462 17.36 -1.55 18.89
N LEU A 463 16.31 -0.82 19.29
CA LEU A 463 16.16 -0.22 20.62
C LEU A 463 14.97 -0.85 21.35
N THR A 464 14.99 -0.82 22.66
CA THR A 464 13.92 -1.30 23.56
C THR A 464 13.56 -0.23 24.58
N ASN A 465 12.42 -0.31 25.23
CA ASN A 465 12.01 0.62 26.30
C ASN A 465 12.96 0.71 27.50
N LEU A 466 13.91 -0.23 27.66
CA LEU A 466 14.90 -0.22 28.74
C LEU A 466 16.16 0.56 28.39
N MET A 467 16.28 1.01 27.13
CA MET A 467 17.47 1.72 26.67
C MET A 467 17.31 3.23 26.83
N PRO A 468 18.36 3.97 27.20
CA PRO A 468 18.35 5.42 27.13
C PRO A 468 18.20 5.87 25.67
N ALA A 469 17.70 7.09 25.49
CA ALA A 469 17.61 7.71 24.17
C ALA A 469 18.98 7.66 23.46
N LYS A 470 18.95 7.26 22.19
CA LYS A 470 20.13 7.18 21.35
C LYS A 470 20.23 8.42 20.46
N PRO A 471 21.32 9.21 20.56
CA PRO A 471 21.50 10.31 19.63
C PRO A 471 21.77 9.78 18.22
N LEU A 472 20.99 10.29 17.27
CA LEU A 472 21.08 9.96 15.85
C LEU A 472 21.37 11.24 15.06
N ARG A 473 22.35 11.18 14.16
CA ARG A 473 22.71 12.29 13.27
C ARG A 473 22.96 11.77 11.87
N ALA A 474 22.39 12.46 10.88
CA ALA A 474 22.59 12.18 9.46
C ALA A 474 23.06 13.43 8.71
N ASP A 475 23.99 13.27 7.79
CA ASP A 475 24.28 14.25 6.74
C ASP A 475 23.24 14.07 5.62
N ILE A 476 22.54 15.15 5.30
CA ILE A 476 21.52 15.20 4.27
C ILE A 476 21.81 16.30 3.24
N THR A 477 23.07 16.72 3.15
CA THR A 477 23.48 17.79 2.22
C THR A 477 23.09 17.48 0.78
N GLY A 478 22.33 18.41 0.15
CA GLY A 478 21.85 18.26 -1.22
C GLY A 478 20.56 17.44 -1.39
N ALA A 479 20.05 16.81 -0.31
CA ALA A 479 18.82 16.05 -0.41
C ALA A 479 17.60 16.93 -0.72
N THR A 480 16.71 16.42 -1.55
CA THR A 480 15.41 17.05 -1.84
C THR A 480 14.36 16.62 -0.83
N LEU A 481 14.36 15.34 -0.47
CA LEU A 481 13.44 14.70 0.45
C LEU A 481 14.17 14.00 1.59
N VAL A 482 13.64 14.11 2.79
CA VAL A 482 14.15 13.43 3.98
C VAL A 482 13.01 12.66 4.66
N ARG A 483 13.24 11.39 5.00
CA ARG A 483 12.32 10.55 5.75
C ARG A 483 12.90 10.18 7.09
N LEU A 484 12.08 10.33 8.13
CA LEU A 484 12.28 9.74 9.45
C LEU A 484 11.39 8.49 9.51
N ILE A 485 12.00 7.33 9.67
CA ILE A 485 11.31 6.03 9.62
C ILE A 485 11.53 5.30 10.93
N SER A 486 10.45 4.88 11.58
CA SER A 486 10.48 3.91 12.67
C SER A 486 9.98 2.56 12.17
N THR A 487 10.70 1.48 12.46
CA THR A 487 10.30 0.11 12.11
C THR A 487 10.03 -0.70 13.36
N ASP A 488 9.27 -1.76 13.23
CA ASP A 488 8.92 -2.71 14.29
C ASP A 488 10.01 -3.75 14.57
N ALA A 489 11.25 -3.47 14.21
CA ALA A 489 12.39 -4.37 14.35
C ALA A 489 12.19 -5.82 13.81
N GLY A 490 11.05 -6.11 13.18
CA GLY A 490 10.71 -7.40 12.57
C GLY A 490 10.01 -8.39 13.50
N ASP A 491 9.66 -8.01 14.74
CA ASP A 491 8.96 -8.88 15.70
C ASP A 491 7.48 -8.50 15.92
N GLY A 492 7.00 -7.50 15.19
CA GLY A 492 5.64 -7.00 15.29
C GLY A 492 5.57 -5.67 16.02
N ASN A 493 4.56 -4.90 15.71
CA ASN A 493 4.43 -3.51 16.18
C ASN A 493 3.73 -3.35 17.54
N ASN A 494 3.65 -4.40 18.34
CA ASN A 494 2.94 -4.34 19.61
C ASN A 494 3.72 -3.51 20.65
N SER A 495 3.15 -2.42 21.12
CA SER A 495 3.74 -1.48 22.09
C SER A 495 4.92 -0.64 21.55
N ASP A 496 5.08 -0.54 20.24
CA ASP A 496 6.18 0.18 19.60
C ASP A 496 5.87 1.69 19.48
N HIS A 497 5.61 2.32 20.62
CA HIS A 497 5.50 3.78 20.73
C HIS A 497 6.90 4.38 20.61
N THR A 498 7.17 5.00 19.48
CA THR A 498 8.49 5.49 19.09
C THR A 498 8.55 7.01 19.13
N ASP A 499 9.61 7.55 19.73
CA ASP A 499 9.82 8.98 19.83
C ASP A 499 11.05 9.43 19.05
N TRP A 500 10.87 10.46 18.24
CA TRP A 500 11.90 11.29 17.64
C TRP A 500 12.05 12.55 18.49
N ALA A 501 12.65 12.41 19.68
CA ALA A 501 12.79 13.49 20.65
C ALA A 501 13.86 14.51 20.20
N ASP A 502 13.62 15.78 20.46
CA ASP A 502 14.47 16.92 20.07
C ASP A 502 14.91 16.88 18.58
N ALA A 503 14.06 16.28 17.72
CA ALA A 503 14.37 16.12 16.31
C ALA A 503 14.48 17.47 15.60
N ARG A 504 15.58 17.71 14.89
CA ARG A 504 15.87 18.98 14.22
C ARG A 504 16.34 18.80 12.80
N LEU A 505 15.84 19.68 11.92
CA LEU A 505 16.38 19.93 10.58
C LEU A 505 17.32 21.14 10.65
N ILE A 506 18.58 20.95 10.23
CA ILE A 506 19.61 21.99 10.23
C ILE A 506 19.80 22.44 8.80
N CYS A 507 19.35 23.65 8.49
CA CYS A 507 19.25 24.18 7.13
C CYS A 507 19.99 25.53 7.01
N GLY A 508 20.39 25.90 5.78
CA GLY A 508 21.02 27.17 5.48
C GLY A 508 20.02 28.31 5.24
#